data_a502a03c8e728315a2b9a702db01d530
#
_entry.id   a502a03c8e728315a2b9a702db01d530
#
_cell.length_a   1.000
_cell.length_b   1.000
_cell.length_c   1.000
_cell.angle_alpha   90.00
_cell.angle_beta   90.00
_cell.angle_gamma   90.00
#
_symmetry.space_group_name_H-M   'P 1'
#
loop_
_entity.id
_entity.type
_entity.pdbx_description
1 polymer ?
#
loop_
_entity_poly.entity_id
_entity_poly.type
_entity_poly.pdbx_seq_one_letter_code
_entity_poly.pdbx_strand_id
1 'polypeptide(L)'
;MTTPDRPPRQSSRPEMSETKAPAHDEPSLFEKCHRFFDPSGDYAKLKRADLYPYFRPIEESEGSRAVMNGDELVMAGSNNYLGLTADPRVKEAAQEATATYGTGCTGSRFLNGTLDLHLELEERLADFMGKEKAVLFSTGYMTNEGVLEAVAGRGDIIFSDKDNHACINAGAQKSLAETKRYRHNDFDHLRKMLKRAHAERPDAGKLIATDGVFSMSGKIARVPELLDLADEFDAALMLDDAHAIGVVGEGGRGSASTFGRKDDVHLITGTFSKSFASIGGFCVGDRDVVEYIRHEASTHIFSASMPPSTVATVLKSLEILQDEPE
;
A
#
# COMPACT_ATOMS: atom_id res chain seq x y z
N MET A 1 30.40 -23.85 -9.39
CA MET A 1 30.82 -23.61 -8.01
C MET A 1 29.79 -24.29 -7.11
N THR A 2 30.20 -25.34 -6.40
CA THR A 2 29.31 -26.16 -5.57
C THR A 2 28.87 -25.36 -4.35
N THR A 3 27.55 -25.24 -4.17
CA THR A 3 26.95 -24.68 -2.94
C THR A 3 27.41 -25.47 -1.72
N PRO A 4 27.82 -24.83 -0.61
CA PRO A 4 28.18 -25.55 0.61
C PRO A 4 26.92 -26.17 1.23
N ASP A 5 27.01 -27.48 1.51
CA ASP A 5 26.04 -28.26 2.26
C ASP A 5 25.67 -27.56 3.57
N ARG A 6 24.44 -27.12 3.71
CA ARG A 6 23.89 -26.61 4.96
C ARG A 6 23.56 -27.81 5.86
N PRO A 7 24.07 -27.89 7.08
CA PRO A 7 23.67 -28.95 7.98
C PRO A 7 22.17 -28.87 8.28
N PRO A 8 21.49 -30.02 8.46
CA PRO A 8 20.07 -30.05 8.79
C PRO A 8 19.81 -29.29 10.09
N ARG A 9 18.96 -28.25 10.03
CA ARG A 9 18.48 -27.55 11.21
C ARG A 9 17.66 -28.55 12.04
N GLN A 10 18.17 -28.91 13.21
CA GLN A 10 17.36 -29.61 14.21
C GLN A 10 16.17 -28.73 14.55
N SER A 11 14.97 -29.23 14.25
CA SER A 11 13.72 -28.62 14.70
C SER A 11 13.59 -28.83 16.21
N SER A 12 14.29 -28.02 17.01
CA SER A 12 13.96 -27.89 18.42
C SER A 12 12.63 -27.13 18.48
N ARG A 13 11.54 -27.88 18.67
CA ARG A 13 10.26 -27.28 19.08
C ARG A 13 10.56 -26.46 20.33
N PRO A 14 10.26 -25.14 20.36
CA PRO A 14 10.35 -24.42 21.61
C PRO A 14 9.33 -25.05 22.57
N GLU A 15 9.82 -25.59 23.69
CA GLU A 15 8.96 -25.99 24.80
C GLU A 15 8.11 -24.78 25.16
N MET A 16 6.80 -24.93 25.12
CA MET A 16 5.87 -23.93 25.63
C MET A 16 6.15 -23.84 27.14
N SER A 17 6.88 -22.79 27.54
CA SER A 17 7.03 -22.48 28.96
C SER A 17 5.62 -22.29 29.53
N GLU A 18 5.32 -23.01 30.62
CA GLU A 18 4.12 -22.77 31.41
C GLU A 18 4.10 -21.28 31.78
N THR A 19 3.16 -20.54 31.16
CA THR A 19 2.94 -19.13 31.49
C THR A 19 2.46 -19.08 32.94
N LYS A 20 3.34 -18.69 33.87
CA LYS A 20 2.93 -18.32 35.22
C LYS A 20 1.84 -17.27 35.12
N ALA A 21 0.79 -17.40 35.93
CA ALA A 21 -0.17 -16.35 36.13
C ALA A 21 0.55 -15.03 36.45
N PRO A 22 0.18 -13.88 35.84
CA PRO A 22 0.93 -12.63 36.03
C PRO A 22 0.96 -12.25 37.50
N ALA A 23 2.15 -11.89 37.99
CA ALA A 23 2.29 -11.27 39.29
C ALA A 23 1.55 -9.91 39.28
N HIS A 24 0.99 -9.51 40.42
CA HIS A 24 0.11 -8.33 40.61
C HIS A 24 0.71 -6.95 40.27
N ASP A 25 1.89 -6.89 39.60
CA ASP A 25 2.63 -5.65 39.32
C ASP A 25 2.57 -5.17 37.87
N GLU A 26 1.83 -5.86 36.97
CA GLU A 26 1.74 -5.40 35.57
C GLU A 26 0.60 -4.40 35.36
N PRO A 27 0.83 -3.34 34.53
CA PRO A 27 -0.20 -2.37 34.21
C PRO A 27 -1.44 -3.02 33.59
N SER A 28 -2.64 -2.63 34.02
CA SER A 28 -3.92 -3.13 33.50
C SER A 28 -4.08 -2.95 31.98
N LEU A 29 -3.31 -2.04 31.38
CA LEU A 29 -3.22 -1.83 29.93
C LEU A 29 -2.86 -3.11 29.17
N PHE A 30 -2.00 -3.97 29.74
CA PHE A 30 -1.52 -5.19 29.09
C PHE A 30 -2.38 -6.42 29.40
N GLU A 31 -3.39 -6.32 30.24
CA GLU A 31 -4.28 -7.43 30.59
C GLU A 31 -4.93 -8.08 29.33
N LYS A 32 -5.35 -7.25 28.35
CA LYS A 32 -5.86 -7.74 27.05
C LYS A 32 -4.85 -8.56 26.26
N CYS A 33 -3.55 -8.26 26.39
CA CYS A 33 -2.48 -8.99 25.72
C CYS A 33 -2.32 -10.38 26.35
N HIS A 34 -2.39 -10.47 27.68
CA HIS A 34 -2.30 -11.74 28.40
C HIS A 34 -3.52 -12.62 28.13
N ARG A 35 -4.73 -12.03 28.12
CA ARG A 35 -5.96 -12.75 27.76
C ARG A 35 -5.93 -13.38 26.39
N PHE A 36 -5.21 -12.78 25.43
CA PHE A 36 -5.04 -13.35 24.09
C PHE A 36 -4.33 -14.72 24.12
N PHE A 37 -3.43 -14.92 25.09
CA PHE A 37 -2.66 -16.17 25.28
C PHE A 37 -3.29 -17.11 26.31
N ASP A 38 -4.52 -16.84 26.77
CA ASP A 38 -5.24 -17.72 27.70
C ASP A 38 -5.28 -19.18 27.13
N PRO A 39 -4.91 -20.20 27.93
CA PRO A 39 -4.92 -21.59 27.48
C PRO A 39 -6.28 -22.08 26.97
N SER A 40 -7.39 -21.49 27.41
CA SER A 40 -8.74 -21.80 26.95
C SER A 40 -9.14 -21.01 25.71
N GLY A 41 -8.38 -19.98 25.32
CA GLY A 41 -8.63 -19.08 24.18
C GLY A 41 -8.42 -19.72 22.83
N ASP A 42 -8.90 -19.05 21.79
CA ASP A 42 -8.83 -19.56 20.40
C ASP A 42 -7.41 -19.67 19.87
N TYR A 43 -6.51 -18.73 20.23
CA TYR A 43 -5.09 -18.81 19.88
C TYR A 43 -4.47 -20.12 20.36
N ALA A 44 -4.63 -20.45 21.63
CA ALA A 44 -4.08 -21.67 22.23
C ALA A 44 -4.70 -22.95 21.66
N LYS A 45 -6.02 -22.94 21.36
CA LYS A 45 -6.71 -24.04 20.69
C LYS A 45 -6.17 -24.31 19.30
N LEU A 46 -6.04 -23.25 18.47
CA LEU A 46 -5.51 -23.37 17.10
C LEU A 46 -4.05 -23.84 17.09
N LYS A 47 -3.22 -23.35 18.02
CA LYS A 47 -1.83 -23.80 18.16
C LYS A 47 -1.73 -25.26 18.56
N ARG A 48 -2.53 -25.73 19.52
CA ARG A 48 -2.54 -27.15 19.93
C ARG A 48 -3.03 -28.10 18.84
N ALA A 49 -3.97 -27.62 18.03
CA ALA A 49 -4.52 -28.41 16.91
C ALA A 49 -3.66 -28.34 15.64
N ASP A 50 -2.53 -27.60 15.64
CA ASP A 50 -1.68 -27.31 14.48
C ASP A 50 -2.45 -26.65 13.31
N LEU A 51 -3.48 -25.87 13.65
CA LEU A 51 -4.34 -25.14 12.71
C LEU A 51 -4.07 -23.63 12.68
N TYR A 52 -3.01 -23.16 13.36
CA TYR A 52 -2.65 -21.73 13.36
C TYR A 52 -1.97 -21.36 12.03
N PRO A 53 -2.63 -20.59 11.14
CA PRO A 53 -2.16 -20.42 9.76
C PRO A 53 -1.19 -19.25 9.58
N TYR A 54 -0.96 -18.42 10.62
CA TYR A 54 -0.23 -17.18 10.50
C TYR A 54 1.26 -17.33 10.81
N PHE A 55 2.08 -16.39 10.28
CA PHE A 55 3.52 -16.27 10.52
C PHE A 55 4.30 -17.56 10.16
N ARG A 56 3.88 -18.24 9.10
CA ARG A 56 4.60 -19.40 8.57
C ARG A 56 5.83 -18.93 7.79
N PRO A 57 7.05 -19.38 8.14
CA PRO A 57 8.25 -18.99 7.41
C PRO A 57 8.30 -19.67 6.04
N ILE A 58 8.64 -18.88 5.01
CA ILE A 58 8.99 -19.37 3.69
C ILE A 58 10.51 -19.54 3.65
N GLU A 59 10.99 -20.70 3.28
CA GLU A 59 12.42 -21.05 3.22
C GLU A 59 13.00 -20.68 1.86
N GLU A 60 12.25 -20.96 0.78
CA GLU A 60 12.58 -20.60 -0.60
C GLU A 60 11.32 -20.14 -1.34
N SER A 61 11.48 -19.19 -2.26
CA SER A 61 10.38 -18.71 -3.10
C SER A 61 10.88 -18.45 -4.52
N GLU A 62 10.20 -19.05 -5.49
CA GLU A 62 10.47 -18.86 -6.90
C GLU A 62 9.15 -18.77 -7.70
N GLY A 63 8.79 -17.56 -8.13
CA GLY A 63 7.55 -17.31 -8.86
C GLY A 63 6.31 -17.72 -8.09
N SER A 64 5.61 -18.77 -8.57
CA SER A 64 4.41 -19.33 -7.92
C SER A 64 4.71 -20.52 -7.00
N ARG A 65 5.98 -20.83 -6.74
CA ARG A 65 6.40 -21.94 -5.87
C ARG A 65 7.06 -21.41 -4.61
N ALA A 66 6.86 -22.11 -3.50
CA ALA A 66 7.49 -21.84 -2.22
C ALA A 66 7.84 -23.13 -1.49
N VAL A 67 8.93 -23.11 -0.71
CA VAL A 67 9.27 -24.19 0.21
C VAL A 67 8.93 -23.75 1.62
N MET A 68 8.14 -24.59 2.33
CA MET A 68 7.74 -24.35 3.72
C MET A 68 7.83 -25.67 4.49
N ASN A 69 8.61 -25.69 5.58
CA ASN A 69 8.88 -26.90 6.38
C ASN A 69 9.46 -28.07 5.54
N GLY A 70 10.23 -27.75 4.49
CA GLY A 70 10.81 -28.72 3.57
C GLY A 70 9.87 -29.23 2.47
N ASP A 71 8.60 -28.83 2.47
CA ASP A 71 7.62 -29.21 1.44
C ASP A 71 7.53 -28.13 0.35
N GLU A 72 7.52 -28.55 -0.92
CA GLU A 72 7.26 -27.66 -2.07
C GLU A 72 5.75 -27.44 -2.21
N LEU A 73 5.36 -26.16 -2.23
CA LEU A 73 3.96 -25.73 -2.26
C LEU A 73 3.70 -24.72 -3.39
N VAL A 74 2.48 -24.66 -3.86
CA VAL A 74 2.00 -23.60 -4.76
C VAL A 74 1.62 -22.38 -3.96
N MET A 75 2.26 -21.24 -4.25
CA MET A 75 1.98 -19.96 -3.62
C MET A 75 0.78 -19.28 -4.29
N ALA A 76 -0.42 -19.57 -3.82
CA ALA A 76 -1.67 -18.95 -4.30
C ALA A 76 -2.06 -17.68 -3.52
N GLY A 77 -1.38 -17.38 -2.41
CA GLY A 77 -1.70 -16.24 -1.52
C GLY A 77 -0.88 -14.98 -1.76
N SER A 78 -0.02 -14.95 -2.77
CA SER A 78 0.83 -13.78 -3.08
C SER A 78 0.10 -12.78 -3.98
N ASN A 79 0.36 -11.49 -3.75
CA ASN A 79 -0.06 -10.40 -4.65
C ASN A 79 0.99 -10.10 -5.74
N ASN A 80 1.88 -11.02 -6.05
CA ASN A 80 2.88 -10.91 -7.12
C ASN A 80 2.23 -11.07 -8.51
N TYR A 81 1.36 -10.13 -8.88
CA TYR A 81 0.44 -10.26 -10.02
C TYR A 81 1.12 -10.50 -11.35
N LEU A 82 2.28 -9.89 -11.58
CA LEU A 82 3.06 -10.02 -12.82
C LEU A 82 4.19 -11.05 -12.72
N GLY A 83 4.36 -11.69 -11.56
CA GLY A 83 5.42 -12.69 -11.37
C GLY A 83 6.85 -12.15 -11.31
N LEU A 84 7.03 -10.83 -11.28
CA LEU A 84 8.32 -10.16 -11.45
C LEU A 84 9.31 -10.36 -10.30
N THR A 85 8.89 -10.85 -9.13
CA THR A 85 9.82 -11.12 -8.02
C THR A 85 10.90 -12.15 -8.36
N ALA A 86 10.65 -13.02 -9.36
CA ALA A 86 11.58 -14.04 -9.80
C ALA A 86 12.35 -13.66 -11.09
N ASP A 87 11.94 -12.58 -11.78
CA ASP A 87 12.55 -12.15 -13.04
C ASP A 87 14.04 -11.82 -12.86
N PRO A 88 14.94 -12.44 -13.65
CA PRO A 88 16.38 -12.22 -13.52
C PRO A 88 16.79 -10.77 -13.78
N ARG A 89 16.13 -10.05 -14.69
CA ARG A 89 16.39 -8.63 -14.99
C ARG A 89 16.12 -7.73 -13.80
N VAL A 90 15.04 -8.04 -13.06
CA VAL A 90 14.64 -7.32 -11.83
C VAL A 90 15.63 -7.59 -10.69
N LYS A 91 16.06 -8.85 -10.55
CA LYS A 91 17.09 -9.22 -9.55
C LYS A 91 18.43 -8.56 -9.83
N GLU A 92 18.87 -8.54 -11.10
CA GLU A 92 20.11 -7.90 -11.53
C GLU A 92 20.11 -6.40 -11.24
N ALA A 93 19.05 -5.67 -11.61
CA ALA A 93 18.91 -4.24 -11.34
C ALA A 93 18.99 -3.93 -9.83
N ALA A 94 18.36 -4.75 -8.97
CA ALA A 94 18.47 -4.60 -7.52
C ALA A 94 19.88 -4.81 -6.98
N GLN A 95 20.63 -5.78 -7.55
CA GLN A 95 22.03 -6.07 -7.18
C GLN A 95 22.97 -4.94 -7.60
N GLU A 96 22.84 -4.43 -8.81
CA GLU A 96 23.62 -3.32 -9.33
C GLU A 96 23.41 -2.04 -8.52
N ALA A 97 22.15 -1.71 -8.19
CA ALA A 97 21.86 -0.56 -7.35
C ALA A 97 22.45 -0.72 -5.94
N THR A 98 22.42 -1.92 -5.37
CA THR A 98 23.06 -2.19 -4.08
C THR A 98 24.57 -2.02 -4.17
N ALA A 99 25.21 -2.47 -5.26
CA ALA A 99 26.64 -2.32 -5.46
C ALA A 99 27.07 -0.85 -5.60
N THR A 100 26.23 -0.03 -6.23
CA THR A 100 26.51 1.39 -6.51
C THR A 100 26.23 2.29 -5.30
N TYR A 101 25.08 2.13 -4.66
CA TYR A 101 24.58 3.06 -3.64
C TYR A 101 24.62 2.51 -2.19
N GLY A 102 24.95 1.23 -2.02
CA GLY A 102 24.87 0.55 -0.73
C GLY A 102 23.47 0.00 -0.43
N THR A 103 23.26 -0.44 0.82
CA THR A 103 22.07 -1.20 1.23
C THR A 103 20.89 -0.32 1.67
N GLY A 104 21.11 0.97 1.87
CA GLY A 104 20.06 1.89 2.32
C GLY A 104 20.52 3.34 2.36
N CYS A 105 19.55 4.26 2.47
CA CYS A 105 19.81 5.71 2.42
C CYS A 105 20.14 6.31 3.80
N THR A 106 19.82 5.62 4.89
CA THR A 106 20.02 6.06 6.28
C THR A 106 19.47 7.45 6.62
N GLY A 107 18.42 7.87 5.90
CA GLY A 107 17.75 9.15 6.10
C GLY A 107 16.46 9.25 5.31
N SER A 108 15.69 10.31 5.61
CA SER A 108 14.44 10.59 4.89
C SER A 108 14.71 11.27 3.55
N ARG A 109 13.71 11.22 2.66
CA ARG A 109 13.72 11.93 1.39
C ARG A 109 13.94 13.44 1.55
N PHE A 110 13.45 13.99 2.64
CA PHE A 110 13.52 15.42 2.94
C PHE A 110 14.95 15.90 3.29
N LEU A 111 15.79 15.02 3.82
CA LEU A 111 17.16 15.37 4.24
C LEU A 111 18.21 14.75 3.30
N ASN A 112 18.79 13.61 3.69
CA ASN A 112 19.92 12.99 2.99
C ASN A 112 19.56 11.72 2.21
N GLY A 113 18.28 11.31 2.21
CA GLY A 113 17.85 10.05 1.64
C GLY A 113 17.29 10.16 0.22
N THR A 114 17.49 11.26 -0.51
CA THR A 114 17.09 11.38 -1.91
C THR A 114 18.27 11.00 -2.82
N LEU A 115 18.11 9.92 -3.57
CA LEU A 115 19.01 9.50 -4.65
C LEU A 115 18.45 9.96 -6.00
N ASP A 116 19.30 10.01 -7.02
CA ASP A 116 18.90 10.22 -8.41
C ASP A 116 17.88 9.18 -8.89
N LEU A 117 18.05 7.90 -8.51
CA LEU A 117 17.07 6.84 -8.77
C LEU A 117 15.66 7.17 -8.29
N HIS A 118 15.52 7.86 -7.16
CA HIS A 118 14.19 8.27 -6.68
C HIS A 118 13.56 9.31 -7.61
N LEU A 119 14.37 10.28 -8.08
CA LEU A 119 13.89 11.34 -8.96
C LEU A 119 13.52 10.77 -10.33
N GLU A 120 14.33 9.85 -10.86
CA GLU A 120 14.05 9.13 -12.11
C GLU A 120 12.73 8.33 -11.99
N LEU A 121 12.54 7.61 -10.88
CA LEU A 121 11.32 6.84 -10.68
C LEU A 121 10.08 7.75 -10.57
N GLU A 122 10.18 8.89 -9.88
CA GLU A 122 9.10 9.87 -9.80
C GLU A 122 8.72 10.42 -11.19
N GLU A 123 9.70 10.76 -12.00
CA GLU A 123 9.48 11.24 -13.37
C GLU A 123 8.82 10.17 -14.24
N ARG A 124 9.38 8.95 -14.27
CA ARG A 124 8.84 7.84 -15.06
C ARG A 124 7.44 7.40 -14.62
N LEU A 125 7.13 7.47 -13.33
CA LEU A 125 5.77 7.17 -12.83
C LEU A 125 4.77 8.24 -13.22
N ALA A 126 5.15 9.52 -13.14
CA ALA A 126 4.29 10.62 -13.58
C ALA A 126 3.95 10.46 -15.07
N ASP A 127 4.96 10.19 -15.91
CA ASP A 127 4.79 9.94 -17.34
C ASP A 127 3.91 8.71 -17.62
N PHE A 128 4.18 7.60 -16.95
CA PHE A 128 3.39 6.37 -17.10
C PHE A 128 1.94 6.57 -16.74
N MET A 129 1.66 7.29 -15.66
CA MET A 129 0.31 7.57 -15.21
C MET A 129 -0.35 8.74 -15.97
N GLY A 130 0.39 9.49 -16.80
CA GLY A 130 -0.08 10.67 -17.51
C GLY A 130 -0.44 11.82 -16.57
N LYS A 131 0.33 12.00 -15.49
CA LYS A 131 0.18 13.06 -14.50
C LYS A 131 1.39 13.98 -14.49
N GLU A 132 1.24 15.17 -13.92
CA GLU A 132 2.31 16.17 -13.93
C GLU A 132 3.46 15.86 -12.97
N LYS A 133 3.15 15.14 -11.86
CA LYS A 133 4.13 14.89 -10.82
C LYS A 133 3.83 13.59 -10.07
N ALA A 134 4.90 13.00 -9.53
CA ALA A 134 4.84 11.89 -8.58
C ALA A 134 5.64 12.19 -7.32
N VAL A 135 5.27 11.57 -6.20
CA VAL A 135 6.05 11.51 -4.96
C VAL A 135 6.06 10.08 -4.43
N LEU A 136 7.24 9.61 -3.98
CA LEU A 136 7.45 8.26 -3.47
C LEU A 136 7.36 8.21 -1.94
N PHE A 137 6.83 7.10 -1.43
CA PHE A 137 6.76 6.77 -0.01
C PHE A 137 7.38 5.40 0.25
N SER A 138 7.80 5.16 1.50
CA SER A 138 8.46 3.91 1.87
C SER A 138 7.53 2.69 1.87
N THR A 139 6.22 2.88 1.95
CA THR A 139 5.19 1.83 1.77
C THR A 139 3.91 2.42 1.18
N GLY A 140 3.07 1.59 0.54
CA GLY A 140 1.74 2.00 0.09
C GLY A 140 0.81 2.40 1.24
N TYR A 141 0.98 1.78 2.42
CA TYR A 141 0.22 2.19 3.62
C TYR A 141 0.54 3.64 4.01
N MET A 142 1.83 3.98 4.09
CA MET A 142 2.30 5.32 4.41
C MET A 142 1.92 6.36 3.33
N THR A 143 1.77 5.92 2.08
CA THR A 143 1.31 6.78 0.99
C THR A 143 -0.08 7.33 1.29
N ASN A 144 -1.06 6.45 1.50
CA ASN A 144 -2.44 6.87 1.76
C ASN A 144 -2.56 7.66 3.08
N GLU A 145 -1.85 7.23 4.11
CA GLU A 145 -1.84 7.93 5.40
C GLU A 145 -1.29 9.35 5.26
N GLY A 146 -0.15 9.51 4.58
CA GLY A 146 0.50 10.81 4.40
C GLY A 146 -0.24 11.72 3.43
N VAL A 147 -0.77 11.18 2.32
CA VAL A 147 -1.56 11.97 1.36
C VAL A 147 -2.80 12.53 2.03
N LEU A 148 -3.59 11.70 2.72
CA LEU A 148 -4.81 12.16 3.37
C LEU A 148 -4.55 13.14 4.50
N GLU A 149 -3.49 12.93 5.29
CA GLU A 149 -3.04 13.85 6.33
C GLU A 149 -2.65 15.22 5.76
N ALA A 150 -1.97 15.23 4.61
CA ALA A 150 -1.49 16.46 3.99
C ALA A 150 -2.61 17.26 3.33
N VAL A 151 -3.52 16.61 2.57
CA VAL A 151 -4.49 17.33 1.73
C VAL A 151 -5.80 17.65 2.44
N ALA A 152 -6.12 17.03 3.57
CA ALA A 152 -7.37 17.27 4.27
C ALA A 152 -7.11 17.52 5.77
N GLY A 153 -7.73 18.57 6.32
CA GLY A 153 -7.50 19.01 7.69
C GLY A 153 -8.79 19.39 8.42
N ARG A 154 -8.61 20.12 9.53
CA ARG A 154 -9.76 20.65 10.29
C ARG A 154 -10.59 21.57 9.42
N GLY A 155 -11.88 21.29 9.34
CA GLY A 155 -12.79 22.04 8.50
C GLY A 155 -13.18 21.30 7.23
N ASP A 156 -12.36 20.37 6.74
CA ASP A 156 -12.63 19.58 5.56
C ASP A 156 -13.43 18.30 5.84
N ILE A 157 -13.92 17.64 4.79
CA ILE A 157 -14.72 16.43 4.88
C ILE A 157 -14.18 15.38 3.92
N ILE A 158 -13.86 14.20 4.46
CA ILE A 158 -13.49 13.02 3.67
C ILE A 158 -14.70 12.09 3.56
N PHE A 159 -15.12 11.78 2.35
CA PHE A 159 -16.14 10.78 2.04
C PHE A 159 -15.45 9.47 1.67
N SER A 160 -15.50 8.48 2.56
CA SER A 160 -14.79 7.21 2.43
C SER A 160 -15.77 6.06 2.17
N ASP A 161 -15.48 5.20 1.19
CA ASP A 161 -16.22 3.94 1.03
C ASP A 161 -15.99 3.07 2.29
N LYS A 162 -17.06 2.42 2.78
CA LYS A 162 -16.96 1.64 4.03
C LYS A 162 -16.06 0.40 3.90
N ASP A 163 -15.84 -0.10 2.68
CA ASP A 163 -15.03 -1.27 2.40
C ASP A 163 -13.59 -0.91 1.98
N ASN A 164 -13.22 0.38 2.07
CA ASN A 164 -11.87 0.85 1.82
C ASN A 164 -10.82 0.15 2.69
N HIS A 165 -9.62 0.03 2.14
CA HIS A 165 -8.46 -0.50 2.84
C HIS A 165 -8.16 0.27 4.14
N ALA A 166 -7.55 -0.42 5.11
CA ALA A 166 -7.24 0.12 6.43
C ALA A 166 -6.36 1.40 6.38
N CYS A 167 -5.47 1.52 5.39
CA CYS A 167 -4.59 2.69 5.25
C CYS A 167 -5.37 3.98 4.94
N ILE A 168 -6.44 3.92 4.13
CA ILE A 168 -7.32 5.07 3.86
C ILE A 168 -8.02 5.49 5.16
N ASN A 169 -8.52 4.50 5.93
CA ASN A 169 -9.16 4.78 7.22
C ASN A 169 -8.17 5.40 8.23
N ALA A 170 -6.93 4.91 8.28
CA ALA A 170 -5.90 5.45 9.16
C ALA A 170 -5.51 6.89 8.77
N GLY A 171 -5.30 7.14 7.48
CA GLY A 171 -5.02 8.48 6.96
C GLY A 171 -6.16 9.47 7.23
N ALA A 172 -7.41 9.05 7.00
CA ALA A 172 -8.58 9.86 7.30
C ALA A 172 -8.70 10.23 8.79
N GLN A 173 -8.37 9.31 9.70
CA GLN A 173 -8.34 9.59 11.14
C GLN A 173 -7.20 10.56 11.52
N LYS A 174 -6.03 10.40 10.91
CA LYS A 174 -4.85 11.22 11.18
C LYS A 174 -4.98 12.65 10.64
N SER A 175 -5.70 12.84 9.53
CA SER A 175 -5.92 14.14 8.88
C SER A 175 -6.67 15.15 9.74
N LEU A 176 -7.38 14.71 10.77
CA LEU A 176 -8.29 15.53 11.59
C LEU A 176 -9.50 16.10 10.82
N ALA A 177 -9.71 15.73 9.56
CA ALA A 177 -10.92 16.06 8.82
C ALA A 177 -12.12 15.25 9.32
N GLU A 178 -13.32 15.76 9.09
CA GLU A 178 -14.53 14.99 9.38
C GLU A 178 -14.66 13.84 8.37
N THR A 179 -14.61 12.60 8.84
CA THR A 179 -14.78 11.42 7.99
C THR A 179 -16.20 10.94 7.95
N LYS A 180 -16.79 10.89 6.76
CA LYS A 180 -18.14 10.36 6.48
C LYS A 180 -18.03 9.10 5.65
N ARG A 181 -18.46 7.96 6.23
CA ARG A 181 -18.44 6.67 5.52
C ARG A 181 -19.74 6.45 4.78
N TYR A 182 -19.67 6.27 3.45
CA TYR A 182 -20.81 5.85 2.66
C TYR A 182 -20.83 4.33 2.45
N ARG A 183 -22.02 3.77 2.16
CA ARG A 183 -22.18 2.34 1.91
C ARG A 183 -21.46 1.95 0.63
N HIS A 184 -20.79 0.80 0.65
CA HIS A 184 -19.98 0.30 -0.46
C HIS A 184 -20.71 0.37 -1.80
N ASN A 185 -20.11 1.08 -2.76
CA ASN A 185 -20.63 1.32 -4.11
C ASN A 185 -22.08 1.90 -4.17
N ASP A 186 -22.55 2.56 -3.11
CA ASP A 186 -23.86 3.20 -3.04
C ASP A 186 -23.73 4.71 -3.37
N PHE A 187 -23.82 5.03 -4.64
CA PHE A 187 -23.66 6.41 -5.13
C PHE A 187 -24.85 7.30 -4.79
N ASP A 188 -26.04 6.74 -4.61
CA ASP A 188 -27.21 7.50 -4.11
C ASP A 188 -26.99 7.92 -2.66
N HIS A 189 -26.38 7.05 -1.85
CA HIS A 189 -25.99 7.40 -0.48
C HIS A 189 -24.91 8.46 -0.46
N LEU A 190 -23.85 8.28 -1.27
CA LEU A 190 -22.78 9.28 -1.39
C LEU A 190 -23.31 10.64 -1.85
N ARG A 191 -24.18 10.67 -2.88
CA ARG A 191 -24.82 11.89 -3.38
C ARG A 191 -25.59 12.63 -2.29
N LYS A 192 -26.40 11.90 -1.49
CA LYS A 192 -27.14 12.51 -0.36
C LYS A 192 -26.20 13.12 0.67
N MET A 193 -25.09 12.48 0.94
CA MET A 193 -24.10 12.96 1.92
C MET A 193 -23.35 14.19 1.40
N LEU A 194 -22.91 14.18 0.13
CA LEU A 194 -22.28 15.31 -0.53
C LEU A 194 -23.20 16.52 -0.62
N LYS A 195 -24.46 16.32 -1.06
CA LYS A 195 -25.48 17.38 -1.15
C LYS A 195 -25.71 18.04 0.21
N ARG A 196 -25.81 17.24 1.27
CA ARG A 196 -25.98 17.76 2.63
C ARG A 196 -24.77 18.56 3.08
N ALA A 197 -23.55 18.03 2.88
CA ALA A 197 -22.32 18.73 3.23
C ALA A 197 -22.15 20.04 2.45
N HIS A 198 -22.46 20.03 1.16
CA HIS A 198 -22.38 21.23 0.31
C HIS A 198 -23.37 22.33 0.75
N ALA A 199 -24.56 21.93 1.21
CA ALA A 199 -25.57 22.88 1.72
C ALA A 199 -25.24 23.42 3.12
N GLU A 200 -24.77 22.56 4.02
CA GLU A 200 -24.50 22.93 5.43
C GLU A 200 -23.13 23.59 5.61
N ARG A 201 -22.14 23.26 4.76
CA ARG A 201 -20.76 23.73 4.85
C ARG A 201 -20.19 23.97 3.46
N PRO A 202 -20.66 25.02 2.75
CA PRO A 202 -20.25 25.27 1.36
C PRO A 202 -18.75 25.53 1.21
N ASP A 203 -18.11 26.14 2.22
CA ASP A 203 -16.68 26.47 2.21
C ASP A 203 -15.76 25.32 2.63
N ALA A 204 -16.33 24.18 3.06
CA ALA A 204 -15.51 23.01 3.44
C ALA A 204 -14.90 22.33 2.21
N GLY A 205 -13.60 22.07 2.24
CA GLY A 205 -12.96 21.16 1.29
C GLY A 205 -13.60 19.77 1.37
N LYS A 206 -13.82 19.14 0.21
CA LYS A 206 -14.44 17.83 0.12
C LYS A 206 -13.54 16.89 -0.66
N LEU A 207 -13.27 15.71 -0.10
CA LEU A 207 -12.48 14.66 -0.73
C LEU A 207 -13.27 13.35 -0.74
N ILE A 208 -13.45 12.76 -1.91
CA ILE A 208 -13.91 11.38 -2.05
C ILE A 208 -12.67 10.50 -2.11
N ALA A 209 -12.52 9.55 -1.17
CA ALA A 209 -11.39 8.62 -1.12
C ALA A 209 -11.91 7.18 -1.20
N THR A 210 -11.39 6.40 -2.16
CA THR A 210 -11.82 5.01 -2.36
C THR A 210 -10.75 4.15 -3.00
N ASP A 211 -10.80 2.83 -2.73
CA ASP A 211 -10.03 1.85 -3.51
C ASP A 211 -10.50 1.86 -4.96
N GLY A 212 -9.56 1.83 -5.90
CA GLY A 212 -9.84 1.67 -7.34
C GLY A 212 -10.23 0.24 -7.70
N VAL A 213 -9.55 -0.74 -7.07
CA VAL A 213 -9.92 -2.15 -7.07
C VAL A 213 -9.94 -2.65 -5.63
N PHE A 214 -11.09 -3.13 -5.17
CA PHE A 214 -11.27 -3.62 -3.80
C PHE A 214 -10.66 -5.02 -3.63
N SER A 215 -9.67 -5.16 -2.74
CA SER A 215 -8.86 -6.37 -2.58
C SER A 215 -9.68 -7.64 -2.31
N MET A 216 -10.70 -7.55 -1.47
CA MET A 216 -11.48 -8.72 -1.03
C MET A 216 -12.56 -9.16 -2.03
N SER A 217 -13.08 -8.25 -2.83
CA SER A 217 -14.17 -8.54 -3.78
C SER A 217 -13.72 -8.55 -5.23
N GLY A 218 -12.56 -7.96 -5.55
CA GLY A 218 -12.07 -7.75 -6.92
C GLY A 218 -12.92 -6.76 -7.74
N LYS A 219 -13.85 -6.04 -7.10
CA LYS A 219 -14.67 -5.06 -7.79
C LYS A 219 -13.87 -3.82 -8.14
N ILE A 220 -14.07 -3.32 -9.35
CA ILE A 220 -13.52 -2.04 -9.80
C ILE A 220 -14.48 -0.93 -9.37
N ALA A 221 -13.93 0.16 -8.84
CA ALA A 221 -14.70 1.37 -8.53
C ALA A 221 -15.33 1.95 -9.79
N ARG A 222 -16.53 2.46 -9.68
CA ARG A 222 -17.25 3.11 -10.80
C ARG A 222 -16.76 4.56 -10.94
N VAL A 223 -15.55 4.72 -11.49
CA VAL A 223 -14.84 6.00 -11.59
C VAL A 223 -15.65 7.09 -12.28
N PRO A 224 -16.38 6.85 -13.41
CA PRO A 224 -17.20 7.88 -14.04
C PRO A 224 -18.22 8.50 -13.08
N GLU A 225 -18.96 7.69 -12.34
CA GLU A 225 -19.97 8.19 -11.41
C GLU A 225 -19.38 8.91 -10.20
N LEU A 226 -18.18 8.51 -9.77
CA LEU A 226 -17.45 9.23 -8.72
C LEU A 226 -16.99 10.60 -9.18
N LEU A 227 -16.50 10.71 -10.42
CA LEU A 227 -16.11 11.98 -11.03
C LEU A 227 -17.32 12.90 -11.25
N ASP A 228 -18.43 12.38 -11.75
CA ASP A 228 -19.66 13.15 -11.91
C ASP A 228 -20.14 13.74 -10.56
N LEU A 229 -20.00 12.96 -9.47
CA LEU A 229 -20.33 13.45 -8.12
C LEU A 229 -19.29 14.45 -7.59
N ALA A 230 -18.02 14.25 -7.88
CA ALA A 230 -16.96 15.17 -7.52
C ALA A 230 -17.19 16.53 -8.17
N ASP A 231 -17.49 16.56 -9.47
CA ASP A 231 -17.77 17.77 -10.24
C ASP A 231 -19.05 18.47 -9.74
N GLU A 232 -20.14 17.69 -9.50
CA GLU A 232 -21.42 18.25 -9.05
C GLU A 232 -21.34 18.98 -7.70
N PHE A 233 -20.46 18.51 -6.80
CA PHE A 233 -20.39 19.03 -5.42
C PHE A 233 -19.09 19.74 -5.07
N ASP A 234 -18.25 20.04 -6.05
CA ASP A 234 -16.94 20.67 -5.86
C ASP A 234 -16.09 19.86 -4.85
N ALA A 235 -15.84 18.60 -5.19
CA ALA A 235 -15.05 17.67 -4.41
C ALA A 235 -13.86 17.15 -5.21
N ALA A 236 -12.74 16.86 -4.55
CA ALA A 236 -11.65 16.12 -5.15
C ALA A 236 -11.91 14.61 -5.08
N LEU A 237 -11.32 13.84 -6.02
CA LEU A 237 -11.33 12.38 -6.03
C LEU A 237 -9.91 11.85 -5.87
N MET A 238 -9.71 10.96 -4.88
CA MET A 238 -8.51 10.17 -4.68
C MET A 238 -8.84 8.68 -4.86
N LEU A 239 -8.08 8.00 -5.73
CA LEU A 239 -8.16 6.55 -5.95
C LEU A 239 -6.91 5.85 -5.41
N ASP A 240 -7.12 4.82 -4.59
CA ASP A 240 -6.05 3.87 -4.25
C ASP A 240 -6.06 2.72 -5.26
N ASP A 241 -5.14 2.78 -6.20
CA ASP A 241 -4.98 1.79 -7.27
C ASP A 241 -3.95 0.70 -6.94
N ALA A 242 -3.71 0.43 -5.64
CA ALA A 242 -2.76 -0.59 -5.18
C ALA A 242 -3.01 -1.99 -5.77
N HIS A 243 -4.25 -2.35 -6.09
CA HIS A 243 -4.63 -3.60 -6.75
C HIS A 243 -4.92 -3.46 -8.25
N ALA A 244 -4.82 -2.26 -8.79
CA ALA A 244 -5.18 -1.96 -10.17
C ALA A 244 -3.95 -1.79 -11.08
N ILE A 245 -2.92 -1.07 -10.61
CA ILE A 245 -1.75 -0.75 -11.42
C ILE A 245 -0.98 -2.01 -11.80
N GLY A 246 -0.64 -2.13 -13.09
CA GLY A 246 -0.04 -3.31 -13.69
C GLY A 246 -1.04 -4.44 -13.99
N VAL A 247 -2.34 -4.29 -13.66
CA VAL A 247 -3.34 -5.35 -13.77
C VAL A 247 -4.53 -4.94 -14.64
N VAL A 248 -5.06 -3.74 -14.46
CA VAL A 248 -6.25 -3.28 -15.17
C VAL A 248 -6.01 -1.95 -15.88
N GLY A 249 -6.86 -1.67 -16.87
CA GLY A 249 -6.78 -0.48 -17.68
C GLY A 249 -5.77 -0.59 -18.82
N GLU A 250 -5.78 0.37 -19.72
CA GLU A 250 -4.89 0.42 -20.87
C GLU A 250 -3.43 0.45 -20.44
N GLY A 251 -2.64 -0.52 -20.88
CA GLY A 251 -1.23 -0.67 -20.52
C GLY A 251 -1.00 -0.80 -19.00
N GLY A 252 -1.98 -1.32 -18.24
CA GLY A 252 -1.86 -1.48 -16.79
C GLY A 252 -1.87 -0.18 -15.99
N ARG A 253 -2.44 0.92 -16.54
CA ARG A 253 -2.46 2.24 -15.91
C ARG A 253 -3.55 2.44 -14.84
N GLY A 254 -4.16 1.36 -14.37
CA GLY A 254 -5.06 1.38 -13.23
C GLY A 254 -6.54 1.56 -13.56
N SER A 255 -7.36 1.67 -12.51
CA SER A 255 -8.81 1.61 -12.58
C SER A 255 -9.43 2.74 -13.41
N ALA A 256 -8.93 3.96 -13.29
CA ALA A 256 -9.44 5.11 -14.03
C ALA A 256 -9.21 4.97 -15.55
N SER A 257 -8.10 4.37 -15.98
CA SER A 257 -7.78 4.15 -17.39
C SER A 257 -8.70 3.12 -18.05
N THR A 258 -9.30 2.22 -17.26
CA THR A 258 -10.34 1.28 -17.74
C THR A 258 -11.54 2.00 -18.36
N PHE A 259 -11.81 3.22 -17.91
CA PHE A 259 -12.92 4.06 -18.38
C PHE A 259 -12.47 5.21 -19.28
N GLY A 260 -11.17 5.29 -19.62
CA GLY A 260 -10.62 6.42 -20.36
C GLY A 260 -10.64 7.75 -19.59
N ARG A 261 -10.70 7.71 -18.25
CA ARG A 261 -10.88 8.87 -17.36
C ARG A 261 -9.69 9.10 -16.41
N LYS A 262 -8.50 8.56 -16.75
CA LYS A 262 -7.32 8.69 -15.88
C LYS A 262 -6.87 10.14 -15.64
N ASP A 263 -7.08 11.00 -16.63
CA ASP A 263 -6.64 12.39 -16.58
C ASP A 263 -7.55 13.25 -15.67
N ASP A 264 -8.80 12.82 -15.46
CA ASP A 264 -9.80 13.53 -14.66
C ASP A 264 -9.67 13.28 -13.15
N VAL A 265 -8.98 12.20 -12.74
CA VAL A 265 -8.80 11.88 -11.32
C VAL A 265 -7.74 12.78 -10.71
N HIS A 266 -8.05 13.44 -9.60
CA HIS A 266 -7.18 14.44 -8.96
C HIS A 266 -5.92 13.82 -8.35
N LEU A 267 -6.07 12.72 -7.60
CA LEU A 267 -4.98 12.00 -6.97
C LEU A 267 -5.13 10.49 -7.19
N ILE A 268 -4.05 9.85 -7.60
CA ILE A 268 -3.97 8.38 -7.68
C ILE A 268 -2.81 7.94 -6.80
N THR A 269 -3.08 7.03 -5.88
CA THR A 269 -2.06 6.37 -5.07
C THR A 269 -1.87 4.94 -5.50
N GLY A 270 -0.71 4.38 -5.22
CA GLY A 270 -0.39 2.99 -5.54
C GLY A 270 0.67 2.41 -4.62
N THR A 271 0.90 1.12 -4.76
CA THR A 271 1.92 0.39 -4.01
C THR A 271 2.86 -0.37 -4.93
N PHE A 272 4.11 -0.50 -4.52
CA PHE A 272 5.09 -1.34 -5.22
C PHE A 272 5.14 -2.78 -4.68
N SER A 273 4.39 -3.08 -3.62
CA SER A 273 4.43 -4.39 -2.95
C SER A 273 3.62 -5.49 -3.65
N LYS A 274 3.13 -5.23 -4.85
CA LYS A 274 2.32 -6.15 -5.64
C LYS A 274 2.90 -6.32 -7.05
N SER A 275 2.31 -5.69 -8.07
CA SER A 275 2.75 -5.80 -9.48
C SER A 275 4.21 -5.42 -9.71
N PHE A 276 4.73 -4.46 -8.96
CA PHE A 276 6.13 -3.99 -9.09
C PHE A 276 7.16 -4.80 -8.28
N ALA A 277 6.77 -5.92 -7.67
CA ALA A 277 7.67 -6.89 -7.02
C ALA A 277 8.64 -6.31 -5.96
N SER A 278 8.29 -5.19 -5.31
CA SER A 278 9.17 -4.45 -4.41
C SER A 278 8.47 -4.06 -3.10
N ILE A 279 8.93 -3.01 -2.46
CA ILE A 279 8.26 -2.32 -1.35
C ILE A 279 8.26 -0.82 -1.65
N GLY A 280 7.27 -0.10 -1.12
CA GLY A 280 7.10 1.33 -1.32
C GLY A 280 5.70 1.64 -1.83
N GLY A 281 5.50 2.90 -2.17
CA GLY A 281 4.27 3.39 -2.79
C GLY A 281 4.49 4.78 -3.38
N PHE A 282 3.48 5.29 -4.05
CA PHE A 282 3.54 6.58 -4.70
C PHE A 282 2.18 7.27 -4.73
N CYS A 283 2.22 8.59 -4.89
CA CYS A 283 1.07 9.40 -5.24
C CYS A 283 1.39 10.21 -6.49
N VAL A 284 0.45 10.29 -7.42
CA VAL A 284 0.53 11.14 -8.62
C VAL A 284 -0.67 12.07 -8.72
N GLY A 285 -0.46 13.25 -9.30
CA GLY A 285 -1.47 14.28 -9.49
C GLY A 285 -0.87 15.55 -10.09
N ASP A 286 -1.57 16.66 -9.90
CA ASP A 286 -1.11 17.98 -10.31
C ASP A 286 0.16 18.37 -9.54
N ARG A 287 1.05 19.09 -10.20
CA ARG A 287 2.38 19.47 -9.68
C ARG A 287 2.30 20.13 -8.31
N ASP A 288 1.48 21.15 -8.17
CA ASP A 288 1.42 21.94 -6.95
C ASP A 288 0.87 21.13 -5.77
N VAL A 289 -0.11 20.26 -6.03
CA VAL A 289 -0.69 19.38 -5.01
C VAL A 289 0.33 18.31 -4.57
N VAL A 290 1.03 17.69 -5.50
CA VAL A 290 2.05 16.67 -5.18
C VAL A 290 3.26 17.29 -4.48
N GLU A 291 3.70 18.50 -4.87
CA GLU A 291 4.76 19.21 -4.16
C GLU A 291 4.33 19.61 -2.75
N TYR A 292 3.08 20.02 -2.55
CA TYR A 292 2.53 20.27 -1.22
C TYR A 292 2.56 19.00 -0.37
N ILE A 293 2.07 17.86 -0.89
CA ILE A 293 2.13 16.55 -0.22
C ILE A 293 3.57 16.20 0.17
N ARG A 294 4.54 16.41 -0.71
CA ARG A 294 5.97 16.16 -0.46
C ARG A 294 6.50 16.92 0.75
N HIS A 295 5.99 18.14 1.00
CA HIS A 295 6.47 19.01 2.08
C HIS A 295 5.66 18.89 3.38
N GLU A 296 4.43 18.36 3.34
CA GLU A 296 3.53 18.32 4.48
C GLU A 296 3.26 16.88 5.00
N ALA A 297 3.40 15.86 4.15
CA ALA A 297 3.12 14.49 4.57
C ALA A 297 4.14 14.00 5.60
N SER A 298 3.72 13.81 6.85
CA SER A 298 4.61 13.39 7.94
C SER A 298 5.25 12.03 7.68
N THR A 299 4.52 11.12 7.01
CA THR A 299 5.04 9.79 6.66
C THR A 299 6.12 9.83 5.57
N HIS A 300 6.21 10.92 4.81
CA HIS A 300 7.29 11.17 3.86
C HIS A 300 8.50 11.83 4.55
N ILE A 301 8.23 12.84 5.37
CA ILE A 301 9.28 13.66 6.00
C ILE A 301 10.04 12.89 7.09
N PHE A 302 9.32 12.14 7.93
CA PHE A 302 9.85 11.50 9.14
C PHE A 302 10.12 9.99 8.98
N SER A 303 10.13 9.48 7.73
CA SER A 303 10.47 8.09 7.44
C SER A 303 11.74 7.99 6.62
N ALA A 304 12.50 6.92 6.82
CA ALA A 304 13.63 6.60 5.95
C ALA A 304 13.15 6.33 4.52
N SER A 305 13.96 6.72 3.55
CA SER A 305 13.69 6.52 2.12
C SER A 305 13.70 5.05 1.73
N MET A 306 13.06 4.75 0.63
CA MET A 306 13.19 3.44 -0.02
C MET A 306 14.67 3.14 -0.29
N PRO A 307 15.16 1.92 0.03
CA PRO A 307 16.53 1.50 -0.32
C PRO A 307 16.77 1.50 -1.84
N PRO A 308 18.03 1.72 -2.29
CA PRO A 308 18.35 1.78 -3.73
C PRO A 308 17.91 0.52 -4.48
N SER A 309 18.10 -0.67 -3.90
CA SER A 309 17.68 -1.93 -4.51
C SER A 309 16.19 -1.99 -4.78
N THR A 310 15.36 -1.47 -3.88
CA THR A 310 13.89 -1.47 -4.05
C THR A 310 13.45 -0.47 -5.11
N VAL A 311 14.11 0.69 -5.22
CA VAL A 311 13.84 1.69 -6.26
C VAL A 311 14.19 1.14 -7.64
N ALA A 312 15.40 0.54 -7.79
CA ALA A 312 15.84 -0.08 -9.04
C ALA A 312 14.93 -1.26 -9.46
N THR A 313 14.46 -2.06 -8.51
CA THR A 313 13.42 -3.09 -8.74
C THR A 313 12.18 -2.48 -9.39
N VAL A 314 11.66 -1.38 -8.87
CA VAL A 314 10.46 -0.72 -9.41
C VAL A 314 10.73 -0.13 -10.79
N LEU A 315 11.87 0.55 -10.98
CA LEU A 315 12.27 1.09 -12.29
C LEU A 315 12.31 0.00 -13.36
N LYS A 316 12.95 -1.13 -13.07
CA LYS A 316 13.02 -2.26 -14.00
C LYS A 316 11.65 -2.91 -14.22
N SER A 317 10.84 -3.06 -13.18
CA SER A 317 9.48 -3.59 -13.31
C SER A 317 8.59 -2.69 -14.17
N LEU A 318 8.72 -1.37 -14.02
CA LEU A 318 7.99 -0.39 -14.84
C LEU A 318 8.43 -0.44 -16.32
N GLU A 319 9.72 -0.58 -16.58
CA GLU A 319 10.26 -0.77 -17.92
C GLU A 319 9.68 -2.04 -18.58
N ILE A 320 9.71 -3.17 -17.87
CA ILE A 320 9.14 -4.43 -18.36
C ILE A 320 7.63 -4.27 -18.64
N LEU A 321 6.88 -3.63 -17.75
CA LEU A 321 5.45 -3.40 -17.93
C LEU A 321 5.14 -2.53 -19.17
N GLN A 322 6.02 -1.58 -19.49
CA GLN A 322 5.87 -0.71 -20.67
C GLN A 322 6.24 -1.42 -21.96
N ASP A 323 7.30 -2.26 -21.94
CA ASP A 323 7.85 -2.93 -23.12
C ASP A 323 7.09 -4.25 -23.45
N GLU A 324 6.53 -4.90 -22.43
CA GLU A 324 5.85 -6.20 -22.54
C GLU A 324 4.42 -6.10 -21.95
N PRO A 325 3.50 -5.33 -22.55
CA PRO A 325 2.19 -5.01 -21.96
C PRO A 325 1.17 -6.16 -21.99
N GLU A 326 1.51 -7.35 -22.53
CA GLU A 326 0.65 -8.53 -22.69
C GLU A 326 0.73 -9.54 -21.54
#